data_9aed7b3be09d6a1ea51eff03b00403ee
#
_entry.id   9aed7b3be09d6a1ea51eff03b00403ee
#
_cell.length_a   1.000
_cell.length_b   1.000
_cell.length_c   1.000
_cell.angle_alpha   90.00
_cell.angle_beta   90.00
_cell.angle_gamma   90.00
#
_symmetry.space_group_name_H-M   'P 1'
#
loop_
_entity.id
_entity.type
_entity.pdbx_description
1 polymer ?
#
loop_
_entity_poly.entity_id
_entity_poly.type
_entity_poly.pdbx_seq_one_letter_code
_entity_poly.pdbx_strand_id
1 'polypeptide(L)'
;MIFAAFYAIIIIMINIIANIRSGRGLGLRSLKKVTAYLADHSIDYTLYVTNYKGHATQIAHDVSKNGGTVIAMGGDGTFHDVLNGIADMENTTVGFIPAGRGNDFTRSAGFSLNPIKALKDILDGKTRKIDYIKISDKRCLNIAGTGLDVKVLELAYSKSGLTYIGSLIYWINHMVPCNATVTIDDGQPVKYSCIMVGVCNGKAFGGNIRICPVAEINDGYIDVIIMQMPQKGNIMKLLTKFVKGKHMDMPITTHFRCKKVHIESDADIELDGEIYKNLSFDCEIVPNGLTIYTP
;
A
#
# COMPACT_ATOMS: atom_id res chain seq x y z
N MET A 1 -51.62 -20.69 3.36
CA MET A 1 -51.05 -19.35 3.20
C MET A 1 -49.53 -19.51 3.25
N ILE A 2 -48.91 -19.70 2.08
CA ILE A 2 -47.47 -19.97 1.94
C ILE A 2 -46.79 -18.59 1.77
N PHE A 3 -46.05 -18.15 2.77
CA PHE A 3 -45.18 -16.99 2.65
C PHE A 3 -43.97 -17.39 1.79
N ALA A 4 -43.98 -17.00 0.53
CA ALA A 4 -42.79 -16.98 -0.31
C ALA A 4 -41.87 -15.89 0.17
N ALA A 5 -40.78 -16.25 0.85
CA ALA A 5 -39.70 -15.36 1.16
C ALA A 5 -39.02 -15.00 -0.18
N PHE A 6 -39.29 -13.78 -0.68
CA PHE A 6 -38.50 -13.21 -1.75
C PHE A 6 -37.10 -12.90 -1.18
N TYR A 7 -36.14 -13.78 -1.39
CA TYR A 7 -34.74 -13.42 -1.30
C TYR A 7 -34.47 -12.45 -2.47
N ALA A 8 -34.40 -11.17 -2.16
CA ALA A 8 -33.83 -10.21 -3.09
C ALA A 8 -32.38 -10.65 -3.32
N ILE A 9 -32.09 -11.26 -4.46
CA ILE A 9 -30.73 -11.48 -4.93
C ILE A 9 -30.20 -10.07 -5.21
N ILE A 10 -29.45 -9.52 -4.28
CA ILE A 10 -28.66 -8.30 -4.52
C ILE A 10 -27.61 -8.75 -5.54
N ILE A 11 -27.83 -8.43 -6.79
CA ILE A 11 -26.84 -8.60 -7.85
C ILE A 11 -25.75 -7.59 -7.54
N ILE A 12 -24.71 -8.03 -6.84
CA ILE A 12 -23.54 -7.22 -6.57
C ILE A 12 -22.83 -7.06 -7.90
N MET A 13 -22.94 -5.89 -8.52
CA MET A 13 -22.21 -5.57 -9.75
C MET A 13 -20.73 -5.47 -9.43
N ILE A 14 -19.95 -6.47 -9.87
CA ILE A 14 -18.50 -6.55 -9.62
C ILE A 14 -17.76 -5.76 -10.70
N ASN A 15 -17.08 -4.67 -10.33
CA ASN A 15 -16.23 -3.91 -11.22
C ASN A 15 -14.76 -4.32 -11.02
N ILE A 16 -14.14 -4.93 -12.01
CA ILE A 16 -12.74 -5.36 -11.98
C ILE A 16 -11.87 -4.37 -12.74
N ILE A 17 -10.96 -3.69 -12.05
CA ILE A 17 -9.97 -2.78 -12.64
C ILE A 17 -8.64 -3.53 -12.72
N ALA A 18 -8.24 -3.94 -13.92
CA ALA A 18 -7.12 -4.82 -14.15
C ALA A 18 -5.94 -4.11 -14.83
N ASN A 19 -4.76 -4.17 -14.19
CA ASN A 19 -3.50 -3.79 -14.81
C ASN A 19 -2.79 -5.03 -15.38
N ILE A 20 -3.00 -5.29 -16.67
CA ILE A 20 -2.42 -6.45 -17.37
C ILE A 20 -0.90 -6.37 -17.54
N ARG A 21 -0.30 -5.18 -17.40
CA ARG A 21 1.16 -4.97 -17.52
C ARG A 21 1.89 -5.20 -16.19
N SER A 22 1.16 -5.32 -15.08
CA SER A 22 1.75 -5.54 -13.76
C SER A 22 2.58 -6.84 -13.72
N GLY A 23 3.59 -6.85 -12.86
CA GLY A 23 4.38 -8.05 -12.55
C GLY A 23 5.10 -8.68 -13.75
N ARG A 24 5.48 -7.91 -14.80
CA ARG A 24 6.13 -8.44 -16.03
C ARG A 24 5.32 -9.59 -16.67
N GLY A 25 4.01 -9.36 -16.85
CA GLY A 25 3.08 -10.31 -17.49
C GLY A 25 2.31 -11.20 -16.52
N LEU A 26 2.52 -11.10 -15.21
CA LEU A 26 1.67 -11.75 -14.22
C LEU A 26 0.22 -11.22 -14.30
N GLY A 27 0.04 -9.91 -14.50
CA GLY A 27 -1.28 -9.29 -14.65
C GLY A 27 -2.13 -9.97 -15.70
N LEU A 28 -1.61 -10.13 -16.93
CA LEU A 28 -2.34 -10.80 -18.00
C LEU A 28 -2.64 -12.27 -17.71
N ARG A 29 -1.67 -13.00 -17.12
CA ARG A 29 -1.87 -14.42 -16.77
C ARG A 29 -2.94 -14.59 -15.68
N SER A 30 -2.92 -13.71 -14.68
CA SER A 30 -3.91 -13.72 -13.61
C SER A 30 -5.28 -13.33 -14.13
N LEU A 31 -5.38 -12.35 -15.02
CA LEU A 31 -6.64 -11.94 -15.64
C LEU A 31 -7.29 -13.13 -16.38
N LYS A 32 -6.54 -13.84 -17.23
CA LYS A 32 -7.05 -15.01 -17.93
C LYS A 32 -7.62 -16.08 -17.00
N LYS A 33 -6.97 -16.32 -15.85
CA LYS A 33 -7.45 -17.28 -14.85
C LYS A 33 -8.74 -16.80 -14.16
N VAL A 34 -8.76 -15.52 -13.78
CA VAL A 34 -9.89 -14.88 -13.09
C VAL A 34 -11.11 -14.86 -13.99
N THR A 35 -10.97 -14.42 -15.25
CA THR A 35 -12.10 -14.37 -16.20
C THR A 35 -12.64 -15.76 -16.58
N ALA A 36 -11.75 -16.76 -16.72
CA ALA A 36 -12.17 -18.14 -16.94
C ALA A 36 -12.99 -18.66 -15.74
N TYR A 37 -12.50 -18.45 -14.51
CA TYR A 37 -13.21 -18.86 -13.30
C TYR A 37 -14.60 -18.21 -13.20
N LEU A 38 -14.70 -16.89 -13.46
CA LEU A 38 -15.98 -16.16 -13.43
C LEU A 38 -16.96 -16.68 -14.47
N ALA A 39 -16.49 -16.97 -15.71
CA ALA A 39 -17.30 -17.55 -16.77
C ALA A 39 -17.79 -18.96 -16.42
N ASP A 40 -16.91 -19.85 -15.92
CA ASP A 40 -17.24 -21.20 -15.53
C ASP A 40 -18.31 -21.27 -14.40
N HIS A 41 -18.41 -20.20 -13.60
CA HIS A 41 -19.36 -20.11 -12.48
C HIS A 41 -20.54 -19.15 -12.78
N SER A 42 -20.68 -18.67 -14.01
CA SER A 42 -21.75 -17.75 -14.43
C SER A 42 -21.87 -16.50 -13.55
N ILE A 43 -20.72 -15.93 -13.15
CA ILE A 43 -20.66 -14.73 -12.30
C ILE A 43 -20.54 -13.50 -13.19
N ASP A 44 -21.49 -12.58 -13.06
CA ASP A 44 -21.50 -11.33 -13.81
C ASP A 44 -20.48 -10.32 -13.25
N TYR A 45 -19.75 -9.67 -14.15
CA TYR A 45 -18.79 -8.64 -13.80
C TYR A 45 -18.59 -7.65 -14.96
N THR A 46 -18.09 -6.45 -14.64
CA THR A 46 -17.59 -5.50 -15.62
C THR A 46 -16.07 -5.41 -15.54
N LEU A 47 -15.39 -5.58 -16.67
CA LEU A 47 -13.93 -5.54 -16.75
C LEU A 47 -13.45 -4.22 -17.35
N TYR A 48 -12.57 -3.55 -16.61
CA TYR A 48 -11.85 -2.36 -17.05
C TYR A 48 -10.34 -2.65 -17.09
N VAL A 49 -9.74 -2.57 -18.28
CA VAL A 49 -8.29 -2.76 -18.44
C VAL A 49 -7.61 -1.40 -18.45
N THR A 50 -6.59 -1.22 -17.61
CA THR A 50 -5.84 0.04 -17.55
C THR A 50 -4.87 0.15 -18.71
N ASN A 51 -4.78 1.34 -19.33
CA ASN A 51 -3.97 1.59 -20.52
C ASN A 51 -2.73 2.46 -20.25
N TYR A 52 -2.77 3.34 -19.22
CA TYR A 52 -1.73 4.29 -18.86
C TYR A 52 -1.70 4.54 -17.34
N LYS A 53 -0.65 5.21 -16.89
CA LYS A 53 -0.51 5.59 -15.46
C LYS A 53 -1.64 6.54 -15.04
N GLY A 54 -2.29 6.27 -13.88
CA GLY A 54 -3.45 7.02 -13.39
C GLY A 54 -4.80 6.61 -13.99
N HIS A 55 -4.84 5.70 -15.01
CA HIS A 55 -6.12 5.26 -15.57
C HIS A 55 -6.95 4.46 -14.56
N ALA A 56 -6.30 3.71 -13.68
CA ALA A 56 -6.99 2.99 -12.60
C ALA A 56 -7.72 3.96 -11.65
N THR A 57 -7.11 5.11 -11.35
CA THR A 57 -7.73 6.17 -10.52
C THR A 57 -8.99 6.73 -11.17
N GLN A 58 -8.92 7.03 -12.47
CA GLN A 58 -10.08 7.56 -13.21
C GLN A 58 -11.23 6.55 -13.24
N ILE A 59 -10.93 5.29 -13.60
CA ILE A 59 -11.93 4.22 -13.62
C ILE A 59 -12.56 4.02 -12.23
N ALA A 60 -11.71 3.93 -11.19
CA ALA A 60 -12.18 3.76 -9.82
C ALA A 60 -13.12 4.89 -9.38
N HIS A 61 -12.79 6.15 -9.76
CA HIS A 61 -13.65 7.29 -9.51
C HIS A 61 -15.04 7.12 -10.15
N ASP A 62 -15.06 6.75 -11.41
CA ASP A 62 -16.33 6.67 -12.15
C ASP A 62 -17.21 5.53 -11.69
N VAL A 63 -16.62 4.36 -11.39
CA VAL A 63 -17.41 3.17 -10.99
C VAL A 63 -17.82 3.17 -9.52
N SER A 64 -17.23 4.02 -8.69
CA SER A 64 -17.51 4.10 -7.26
C SER A 64 -18.34 5.33 -6.83
N LYS A 65 -18.84 6.14 -7.78
CA LYS A 65 -19.66 7.34 -7.47
C LYS A 65 -20.91 7.04 -6.65
N ASN A 66 -21.47 5.86 -6.80
CA ASN A 66 -22.65 5.40 -6.09
C ASN A 66 -22.35 4.22 -5.15
N GLY A 67 -21.11 4.08 -4.75
CA GLY A 67 -20.66 2.93 -3.96
C GLY A 67 -20.56 1.63 -4.78
N GLY A 68 -20.59 0.49 -4.10
CA GLY A 68 -20.59 -0.84 -4.71
C GLY A 68 -19.25 -1.59 -4.56
N THR A 69 -19.03 -2.61 -5.40
CA THR A 69 -17.83 -3.45 -5.34
C THR A 69 -16.83 -3.05 -6.42
N VAL A 70 -15.61 -2.71 -5.99
CA VAL A 70 -14.48 -2.43 -6.85
C VAL A 70 -13.35 -3.40 -6.56
N ILE A 71 -12.93 -4.18 -7.55
CA ILE A 71 -11.82 -5.13 -7.41
C ILE A 71 -10.59 -4.55 -8.11
N ALA A 72 -9.56 -4.23 -7.35
CA ALA A 72 -8.25 -3.86 -7.86
C ALA A 72 -7.43 -5.11 -8.19
N MET A 73 -7.07 -5.30 -9.46
CA MET A 73 -6.27 -6.42 -9.91
C MET A 73 -4.94 -5.95 -10.47
N GLY A 74 -3.88 -6.14 -9.71
CA GLY A 74 -2.54 -5.64 -10.06
C GLY A 74 -1.52 -5.83 -8.96
N GLY A 75 -0.53 -4.95 -8.90
CA GLY A 75 0.42 -4.80 -7.80
C GLY A 75 0.06 -3.62 -6.91
N ASP A 76 0.96 -3.30 -5.97
CA ASP A 76 0.76 -2.24 -4.97
C ASP A 76 0.40 -0.89 -5.60
N GLY A 77 1.07 -0.47 -6.69
CA GLY A 77 0.73 0.76 -7.41
C GLY A 77 -0.67 0.75 -8.03
N THR A 78 -1.20 -0.41 -8.46
CA THR A 78 -2.60 -0.49 -8.93
C THR A 78 -3.58 -0.36 -7.77
N PHE A 79 -3.25 -0.91 -6.61
CA PHE A 79 -4.05 -0.78 -5.39
C PHE A 79 -4.05 0.67 -4.90
N HIS A 80 -2.89 1.32 -4.91
CA HIS A 80 -2.74 2.74 -4.62
C HIS A 80 -3.59 3.61 -5.56
N ASP A 81 -3.49 3.40 -6.86
CA ASP A 81 -4.27 4.14 -7.87
C ASP A 81 -5.79 3.96 -7.64
N VAL A 82 -6.25 2.72 -7.40
CA VAL A 82 -7.68 2.45 -7.14
C VAL A 82 -8.13 3.13 -5.86
N LEU A 83 -7.39 2.99 -4.75
CA LEU A 83 -7.71 3.64 -3.47
C LEU A 83 -7.87 5.16 -3.65
N ASN A 84 -6.93 5.79 -4.37
CA ASN A 84 -6.94 7.23 -4.62
C ASN A 84 -8.04 7.66 -5.60
N GLY A 85 -8.63 6.73 -6.33
CA GLY A 85 -9.75 6.97 -7.23
C GLY A 85 -11.13 6.81 -6.59
N ILE A 86 -11.28 6.04 -5.50
CA ILE A 86 -12.61 5.81 -4.89
C ILE A 86 -13.29 7.14 -4.54
N ALA A 87 -14.46 7.37 -5.13
CA ALA A 87 -15.26 8.57 -4.93
C ALA A 87 -16.12 8.49 -3.67
N ASP A 88 -16.78 7.37 -3.45
CA ASP A 88 -17.60 7.11 -2.26
C ASP A 88 -16.93 6.03 -1.39
N MET A 89 -16.09 6.47 -0.44
CA MET A 89 -15.35 5.60 0.47
C MET A 89 -16.26 4.85 1.45
N GLU A 90 -17.40 5.43 1.80
CA GLU A 90 -18.29 4.85 2.81
C GLU A 90 -19.07 3.66 2.26
N ASN A 91 -19.54 3.76 1.02
CA ASN A 91 -20.40 2.76 0.39
C ASN A 91 -19.67 1.86 -0.62
N THR A 92 -18.35 2.01 -0.78
CA THR A 92 -17.55 1.16 -1.66
C THR A 92 -16.80 0.10 -0.86
N THR A 93 -16.94 -1.16 -1.29
CA THR A 93 -16.14 -2.27 -0.77
C THR A 93 -15.06 -2.64 -1.80
N VAL A 94 -13.81 -2.69 -1.36
CA VAL A 94 -12.67 -2.95 -2.24
C VAL A 94 -12.15 -4.38 -2.07
N GLY A 95 -11.97 -5.07 -3.20
CA GLY A 95 -11.29 -6.36 -3.27
C GLY A 95 -9.89 -6.20 -3.88
N PHE A 96 -8.96 -7.04 -3.47
CA PHE A 96 -7.59 -7.05 -3.99
C PHE A 96 -7.25 -8.40 -4.60
N ILE A 97 -6.92 -8.42 -5.90
CA ILE A 97 -6.39 -9.60 -6.59
C ILE A 97 -4.92 -9.31 -6.96
N PRO A 98 -3.97 -9.92 -6.24
CA PRO A 98 -2.56 -9.62 -6.44
C PRO A 98 -2.04 -10.19 -7.75
N ALA A 99 -1.42 -9.33 -8.54
CA ALA A 99 -0.78 -9.66 -9.81
C ALA A 99 0.53 -8.87 -10.04
N GLY A 100 1.06 -8.26 -8.99
CA GLY A 100 2.35 -7.58 -8.95
C GLY A 100 3.48 -8.50 -8.51
N ARG A 101 4.68 -7.91 -8.30
CA ARG A 101 5.85 -8.62 -7.78
C ARG A 101 5.99 -8.49 -6.26
N GLY A 102 5.74 -7.32 -5.70
CA GLY A 102 5.79 -7.05 -4.25
C GLY A 102 4.55 -7.58 -3.56
N ASN A 103 3.42 -6.98 -3.87
CA ASN A 103 2.12 -7.20 -3.24
C ASN A 103 2.23 -7.07 -1.71
N ASP A 104 2.91 -6.02 -1.27
CA ASP A 104 3.29 -5.80 0.12
C ASP A 104 2.08 -5.55 1.01
N PHE A 105 1.12 -4.75 0.53
CA PHE A 105 -0.14 -4.57 1.24
C PHE A 105 -0.92 -5.88 1.38
N THR A 106 -1.01 -6.67 0.30
CA THR A 106 -1.68 -7.97 0.30
C THR A 106 -1.10 -8.90 1.37
N ARG A 107 0.24 -8.91 1.52
CA ARG A 107 0.94 -9.68 2.57
C ARG A 107 0.65 -9.15 3.97
N SER A 108 0.74 -7.84 4.15
CA SER A 108 0.49 -7.16 5.44
C SER A 108 -0.94 -7.38 5.92
N ALA A 109 -1.91 -7.36 5.00
CA ALA A 109 -3.32 -7.58 5.28
C ALA A 109 -3.73 -9.06 5.45
N GLY A 110 -2.80 -10.00 5.21
CA GLY A 110 -3.06 -11.44 5.35
C GLY A 110 -3.83 -12.07 4.19
N PHE A 111 -3.87 -11.42 3.03
CA PHE A 111 -4.55 -11.96 1.84
C PHE A 111 -3.72 -13.01 1.11
N SER A 112 -4.41 -13.86 0.36
CA SER A 112 -3.77 -14.84 -0.51
C SER A 112 -3.05 -14.16 -1.68
N LEU A 113 -1.82 -14.61 -1.96
CA LEU A 113 -1.09 -14.22 -3.17
C LEU A 113 -1.53 -15.02 -4.42
N ASN A 114 -2.38 -16.03 -4.26
CA ASN A 114 -2.97 -16.75 -5.38
C ASN A 114 -4.21 -15.98 -5.88
N PRO A 115 -4.25 -15.53 -7.14
CA PRO A 115 -5.34 -14.69 -7.65
C PRO A 115 -6.70 -15.37 -7.63
N ILE A 116 -6.77 -16.70 -7.81
CA ILE A 116 -8.04 -17.44 -7.75
C ILE A 116 -8.51 -17.59 -6.31
N LYS A 117 -7.60 -17.83 -5.36
CA LYS A 117 -7.99 -17.86 -3.95
C LYS A 117 -8.45 -16.48 -3.49
N ALA A 118 -7.75 -15.42 -3.85
CA ALA A 118 -8.16 -14.05 -3.54
C ALA A 118 -9.55 -13.71 -4.14
N LEU A 119 -9.82 -14.16 -5.38
CA LEU A 119 -11.16 -14.01 -5.98
C LEU A 119 -12.22 -14.77 -5.17
N LYS A 120 -11.95 -16.01 -4.76
CA LYS A 120 -12.88 -16.80 -3.95
C LYS A 120 -13.18 -16.12 -2.61
N ASP A 121 -12.13 -15.64 -1.92
CA ASP A 121 -12.28 -14.91 -0.67
C ASP A 121 -13.17 -13.65 -0.85
N ILE A 122 -13.07 -12.95 -1.99
CA ILE A 122 -13.94 -11.82 -2.35
C ILE A 122 -15.39 -12.30 -2.59
N LEU A 123 -15.57 -13.38 -3.33
CA LEU A 123 -16.91 -13.94 -3.65
C LEU A 123 -17.62 -14.50 -2.41
N ASP A 124 -16.88 -14.96 -1.39
CA ASP A 124 -17.44 -15.36 -0.10
C ASP A 124 -18.10 -14.20 0.65
N GLY A 125 -17.81 -12.94 0.25
CA GLY A 125 -18.52 -11.74 0.68
C GLY A 125 -18.22 -11.26 2.09
N LYS A 126 -17.24 -11.86 2.79
CA LYS A 126 -16.84 -11.38 4.11
C LYS A 126 -16.08 -10.08 3.98
N THR A 127 -16.41 -9.11 4.81
CA THR A 127 -15.77 -7.79 4.81
C THR A 127 -15.25 -7.40 6.18
N ARG A 128 -14.27 -6.49 6.20
CA ARG A 128 -13.82 -5.78 7.39
C ARG A 128 -13.46 -4.35 7.03
N LYS A 129 -13.49 -3.48 8.03
CA LYS A 129 -12.96 -2.13 7.90
C LYS A 129 -11.49 -2.12 8.27
N ILE A 130 -10.73 -1.32 7.53
CA ILE A 130 -9.31 -1.04 7.80
C ILE A 130 -9.06 0.47 7.78
N ASP A 131 -7.92 0.84 8.31
CA ASP A 131 -7.44 2.20 8.32
C ASP A 131 -6.68 2.52 7.03
N TYR A 132 -6.54 3.80 6.72
CA TYR A 132 -5.58 4.30 5.75
C TYR A 132 -5.00 5.64 6.24
N ILE A 133 -3.82 6.00 5.74
CA ILE A 133 -3.21 7.29 6.03
C ILE A 133 -3.69 8.30 4.98
N LYS A 134 -4.25 9.41 5.43
CA LYS A 134 -4.54 10.57 4.60
C LYS A 134 -3.33 11.50 4.60
N ILE A 135 -2.88 11.89 3.41
CA ILE A 135 -1.73 12.79 3.21
C ILE A 135 -2.15 13.84 2.19
N SER A 136 -2.46 15.06 2.66
CA SER A 136 -3.07 16.10 1.83
C SER A 136 -4.36 15.60 1.14
N ASP A 137 -4.37 15.53 -0.19
CA ASP A 137 -5.47 14.99 -1.02
C ASP A 137 -5.29 13.50 -1.37
N LYS A 138 -4.21 12.88 -0.89
CA LYS A 138 -3.86 11.49 -1.19
C LYS A 138 -4.20 10.55 -0.05
N ARG A 139 -4.33 9.26 -0.41
CA ARG A 139 -4.53 8.16 0.52
C ARG A 139 -3.38 7.17 0.35
N CYS A 140 -2.80 6.76 1.46
CA CYS A 140 -1.75 5.74 1.50
C CYS A 140 -2.26 4.54 2.30
N LEU A 141 -2.15 3.35 1.73
CA LEU A 141 -2.72 2.14 2.31
C LEU A 141 -1.73 1.43 3.23
N ASN A 142 -0.46 1.49 2.88
CA ASN A 142 0.57 0.67 3.48
C ASN A 142 1.63 1.52 4.20
N ILE A 143 2.50 2.19 3.46
CA ILE A 143 3.61 2.97 4.04
C ILE A 143 3.85 4.21 3.17
N ALA A 144 4.06 5.33 3.84
CA ALA A 144 4.62 6.54 3.26
C ALA A 144 6.01 6.80 3.84
N GLY A 145 6.90 7.41 3.07
CA GLY A 145 8.25 7.64 3.56
C GLY A 145 9.00 8.77 2.87
N THR A 146 10.16 9.13 3.45
CA THR A 146 11.09 10.10 2.88
C THR A 146 12.53 9.70 3.21
N GLY A 147 13.46 10.04 2.33
CA GLY A 147 14.88 9.75 2.48
C GLY A 147 15.35 8.54 1.70
N LEU A 148 15.90 7.52 2.36
CA LEU A 148 16.51 6.35 1.75
C LEU A 148 15.55 5.56 0.85
N ASP A 149 14.30 5.41 1.26
CA ASP A 149 13.27 4.70 0.52
C ASP A 149 12.98 5.34 -0.84
N VAL A 150 12.84 6.66 -0.90
CA VAL A 150 12.70 7.42 -2.15
C VAL A 150 13.90 7.18 -3.08
N LYS A 151 15.13 7.27 -2.55
CA LYS A 151 16.36 7.03 -3.32
C LYS A 151 16.43 5.61 -3.87
N VAL A 152 16.00 4.64 -3.08
CA VAL A 152 15.94 3.23 -3.50
C VAL A 152 14.92 3.05 -4.63
N LEU A 153 13.73 3.68 -4.52
CA LEU A 153 12.71 3.62 -5.57
C LEU A 153 13.16 4.31 -6.85
N GLU A 154 13.74 5.51 -6.78
CA GLU A 154 14.29 6.23 -7.94
C GLU A 154 15.27 5.36 -8.72
N LEU A 155 16.19 4.70 -8.01
CA LEU A 155 17.18 3.84 -8.63
C LEU A 155 16.56 2.56 -9.21
N ALA A 156 15.61 1.93 -8.49
CA ALA A 156 14.92 0.73 -8.93
C ALA A 156 14.02 0.96 -10.16
N TYR A 157 13.47 2.18 -10.32
CA TYR A 157 12.66 2.59 -11.47
C TYR A 157 13.47 3.19 -12.61
N SER A 158 14.73 3.48 -12.37
CA SER A 158 15.65 3.99 -13.41
C SER A 158 15.98 2.90 -14.44
N LYS A 159 16.69 3.29 -15.50
CA LYS A 159 17.21 2.35 -16.51
C LYS A 159 18.39 1.50 -16.00
N SER A 160 18.74 1.56 -14.72
CA SER A 160 19.88 0.84 -14.14
C SER A 160 19.73 -0.68 -14.18
N GLY A 161 18.52 -1.20 -14.34
CA GLY A 161 18.22 -2.63 -14.31
C GLY A 161 18.28 -3.27 -12.92
N LEU A 162 18.57 -2.49 -11.88
CA LEU A 162 18.63 -2.98 -10.50
C LEU A 162 17.22 -3.32 -9.99
N THR A 163 17.15 -4.37 -9.18
CA THR A 163 15.95 -4.68 -8.39
C THR A 163 15.87 -3.75 -7.19
N TYR A 164 14.71 -3.70 -6.52
CA TYR A 164 14.56 -2.94 -5.27
C TYR A 164 15.66 -3.28 -4.24
N ILE A 165 15.93 -4.57 -4.02
CA ILE A 165 16.99 -5.02 -3.09
C ILE A 165 18.38 -4.61 -3.59
N GLY A 166 18.65 -4.69 -4.89
CA GLY A 166 19.92 -4.21 -5.47
C GLY A 166 20.11 -2.70 -5.25
N SER A 167 19.06 -1.92 -5.44
CA SER A 167 19.05 -0.48 -5.18
C SER A 167 19.25 -0.17 -3.69
N LEU A 168 18.63 -0.95 -2.81
CA LEU A 168 18.81 -0.81 -1.36
C LEU A 168 20.25 -1.09 -0.94
N ILE A 169 20.87 -2.17 -1.45
CA ILE A 169 22.30 -2.49 -1.19
C ILE A 169 23.19 -1.36 -1.67
N TYR A 170 22.93 -0.82 -2.87
CA TYR A 170 23.68 0.31 -3.41
C TYR A 170 23.60 1.53 -2.47
N TRP A 171 22.39 1.96 -2.13
CA TRP A 171 22.17 3.17 -1.32
C TRP A 171 22.61 3.01 0.14
N ILE A 172 22.55 1.81 0.73
CA ILE A 172 23.09 1.56 2.07
C ILE A 172 24.61 1.79 2.12
N ASN A 173 25.33 1.52 1.01
CA ASN A 173 26.75 1.82 0.93
C ASN A 173 27.07 3.28 0.57
N HIS A 174 26.07 4.05 0.12
CA HIS A 174 26.20 5.45 -0.28
C HIS A 174 25.25 6.35 0.50
N MET A 175 24.93 5.97 1.74
CA MET A 175 23.96 6.70 2.57
C MET A 175 24.39 8.15 2.76
N VAL A 176 23.44 9.05 2.48
CA VAL A 176 23.53 10.46 2.80
C VAL A 176 22.39 10.78 3.77
N PRO A 177 22.66 11.42 4.92
CA PRO A 177 21.58 11.81 5.83
C PRO A 177 20.68 12.83 5.16
N CYS A 178 19.38 12.74 5.43
CA CYS A 178 18.42 13.80 5.19
C CYS A 178 18.09 14.50 6.52
N ASN A 179 17.67 15.76 6.43
CA ASN A 179 17.19 16.50 7.58
C ASN A 179 15.66 16.44 7.59
N ALA A 180 15.10 16.01 8.69
CA ALA A 180 13.66 15.99 8.88
C ALA A 180 13.30 16.68 10.20
N THR A 181 12.29 17.54 10.17
CA THR A 181 11.62 18.06 11.37
C THR A 181 10.31 17.29 11.51
N VAL A 182 10.14 16.60 12.63
CA VAL A 182 8.99 15.72 12.87
C VAL A 182 8.20 16.24 14.05
N THR A 183 6.89 16.42 13.84
CA THR A 183 5.92 16.80 14.88
C THR A 183 4.91 15.67 15.03
N ILE A 184 4.87 15.07 16.20
CA ILE A 184 3.96 13.96 16.54
C ILE A 184 2.74 14.51 17.27
N ASP A 185 1.53 14.24 16.76
CA ASP A 185 0.26 14.77 17.27
C ASP A 185 0.35 16.29 17.53
N ASP A 186 -0.01 16.75 18.71
CA ASP A 186 0.08 18.17 19.12
C ASP A 186 1.40 18.51 19.85
N GLY A 187 2.46 17.68 19.65
CA GLY A 187 3.76 17.83 20.29
C GLY A 187 4.62 18.96 19.69
N GLN A 188 5.83 19.08 20.22
CA GLN A 188 6.80 20.05 19.69
C GLN A 188 7.58 19.49 18.50
N PRO A 189 7.94 20.32 17.51
CA PRO A 189 8.79 19.92 16.40
C PRO A 189 10.18 19.46 16.89
N VAL A 190 10.62 18.30 16.44
CA VAL A 190 11.96 17.76 16.76
C VAL A 190 12.74 17.53 15.48
N LYS A 191 13.97 18.06 15.43
CA LYS A 191 14.86 17.90 14.28
C LYS A 191 15.67 16.60 14.38
N TYR A 192 15.72 15.88 13.28
CA TYR A 192 16.48 14.65 13.12
C TYR A 192 17.42 14.75 11.92
N SER A 193 18.67 14.31 12.11
CA SER A 193 19.56 13.93 11.00
C SER A 193 19.40 12.42 10.82
N CYS A 194 18.67 12.00 9.81
CA CYS A 194 18.24 10.62 9.64
C CYS A 194 18.54 10.12 8.22
N ILE A 195 18.50 8.83 8.03
CA ILE A 195 18.58 8.20 6.71
C ILE A 195 17.19 8.03 6.09
N MET A 196 16.15 7.89 6.94
CA MET A 196 14.76 7.82 6.48
C MET A 196 13.78 8.11 7.63
N VAL A 197 12.59 8.54 7.24
CA VAL A 197 11.40 8.57 8.07
C VAL A 197 10.33 7.76 7.35
N GLY A 198 9.78 6.74 8.03
CA GLY A 198 8.66 5.93 7.54
C GLY A 198 7.41 6.18 8.36
N VAL A 199 6.27 6.36 7.71
CA VAL A 199 4.94 6.53 8.28
C VAL A 199 4.12 5.33 7.88
N CYS A 200 3.87 4.43 8.83
CA CYS A 200 3.43 3.07 8.56
C CYS A 200 2.00 2.82 9.05
N ASN A 201 1.14 2.32 8.18
CA ASN A 201 -0.11 1.64 8.48
C ASN A 201 0.08 0.12 8.28
N GLY A 202 0.94 -0.28 7.33
CA GLY A 202 1.32 -1.67 7.09
C GLY A 202 2.73 -2.02 7.57
N LYS A 203 3.04 -3.32 7.53
CA LYS A 203 4.26 -3.88 8.16
C LYS A 203 5.50 -3.85 7.29
N ALA A 204 5.33 -3.85 5.96
CA ALA A 204 6.42 -4.09 5.03
C ALA A 204 6.23 -3.38 3.69
N PHE A 205 7.34 -3.12 2.99
CA PHE A 205 7.38 -2.61 1.63
C PHE A 205 8.50 -3.29 0.82
N GLY A 206 8.64 -2.96 -0.47
CA GLY A 206 9.78 -3.37 -1.29
C GLY A 206 9.95 -4.88 -1.46
N GLY A 207 8.87 -5.66 -1.40
CA GLY A 207 8.88 -7.11 -1.52
C GLY A 207 9.11 -7.83 -0.18
N ASN A 208 8.44 -7.38 0.88
CA ASN A 208 8.44 -7.94 2.23
C ASN A 208 9.65 -7.53 3.11
N ILE A 209 10.20 -6.34 2.91
CA ILE A 209 11.13 -5.73 3.87
C ILE A 209 10.31 -5.17 5.03
N ARG A 210 10.44 -5.75 6.20
CA ARG A 210 9.63 -5.43 7.39
C ARG A 210 10.11 -4.14 8.06
N ILE A 211 9.69 -2.99 7.55
CA ILE A 211 10.04 -1.67 8.10
C ILE A 211 9.39 -1.41 9.46
N CYS A 212 8.13 -1.79 9.62
CA CYS A 212 7.41 -1.66 10.88
C CYS A 212 6.66 -2.96 11.23
N PRO A 213 7.32 -3.96 11.82
CA PRO A 213 6.70 -5.25 12.15
C PRO A 213 5.51 -5.17 13.10
N VAL A 214 5.42 -4.08 13.88
CA VAL A 214 4.38 -3.85 14.89
C VAL A 214 3.14 -3.15 14.35
N ALA A 215 3.21 -2.53 13.17
CA ALA A 215 2.09 -1.82 12.57
C ALA A 215 0.88 -2.74 12.35
N GLU A 216 -0.31 -2.21 12.56
CA GLU A 216 -1.58 -2.90 12.35
C GLU A 216 -2.56 -2.03 11.57
N ILE A 217 -3.18 -2.59 10.54
CA ILE A 217 -4.00 -1.85 9.56
C ILE A 217 -5.42 -1.48 10.05
N ASN A 218 -5.74 -1.72 11.31
CA ASN A 218 -7.09 -1.53 11.87
C ASN A 218 -7.10 -1.16 13.36
N ASP A 219 -6.05 -0.52 13.85
CA ASP A 219 -5.92 -0.16 15.27
C ASP A 219 -6.09 1.34 15.55
N GLY A 220 -6.33 2.14 14.50
CA GLY A 220 -6.58 3.58 14.58
C GLY A 220 -5.33 4.41 14.85
N TYR A 221 -4.13 3.89 14.55
CA TYR A 221 -2.86 4.58 14.76
C TYR A 221 -1.93 4.51 13.55
N ILE A 222 -1.00 5.43 13.52
CA ILE A 222 0.17 5.45 12.63
C ILE A 222 1.39 5.06 13.46
N ASP A 223 2.24 4.21 12.90
CA ASP A 223 3.55 3.93 13.45
C ASP A 223 4.62 4.72 12.68
N VAL A 224 5.30 5.65 13.33
CA VAL A 224 6.35 6.47 12.73
C VAL A 224 7.71 5.90 13.11
N ILE A 225 8.51 5.55 12.09
CA ILE A 225 9.86 5.02 12.27
C ILE A 225 10.87 6.06 11.76
N ILE A 226 11.76 6.51 12.63
CA ILE A 226 12.85 7.40 12.27
C ILE A 226 14.16 6.63 12.44
N MET A 227 14.90 6.45 11.35
CA MET A 227 16.20 5.81 11.36
C MET A 227 17.31 6.86 11.23
N GLN A 228 18.07 7.03 12.29
CA GLN A 228 19.22 7.94 12.30
C GLN A 228 20.41 7.33 11.54
N MET A 229 21.34 8.20 11.14
CA MET A 229 22.57 7.76 10.47
C MET A 229 23.37 6.85 11.41
N PRO A 230 23.68 5.60 11.01
CA PRO A 230 24.48 4.72 11.83
C PRO A 230 25.91 5.29 11.99
N GLN A 231 26.44 5.23 13.21
CA GLN A 231 27.87 5.45 13.41
C GLN A 231 28.66 4.39 12.65
N LYS A 232 29.92 4.69 12.26
CA LYS A 232 30.78 3.79 11.50
C LYS A 232 30.70 2.34 12.06
N GLY A 233 30.14 1.42 11.29
CA GLY A 233 29.90 0.05 11.71
C GLY A 233 29.67 -0.90 10.54
N ASN A 234 29.33 -2.14 10.83
CA ASN A 234 29.13 -3.18 9.82
C ASN A 234 27.77 -2.97 9.12
N ILE A 235 27.80 -2.30 7.97
CA ILE A 235 26.63 -1.98 7.12
C ILE A 235 25.86 -3.25 6.72
N MET A 236 26.53 -4.37 6.49
CA MET A 236 25.87 -5.64 6.16
C MET A 236 25.05 -6.19 7.34
N LYS A 237 25.50 -5.96 8.56
CA LYS A 237 24.74 -6.33 9.76
C LYS A 237 23.49 -5.46 9.91
N LEU A 238 23.62 -4.16 9.60
CA LEU A 238 22.46 -3.23 9.56
C LEU A 238 21.44 -3.67 8.53
N LEU A 239 21.87 -3.92 7.29
CA LEU A 239 21.00 -4.40 6.21
C LEU A 239 20.26 -5.70 6.59
N THR A 240 21.00 -6.67 7.16
CA THR A 240 20.39 -7.94 7.58
C THR A 240 19.33 -7.75 8.67
N LYS A 241 19.58 -6.86 9.62
CA LYS A 241 18.60 -6.52 10.66
C LYS A 241 17.41 -5.77 10.06
N PHE A 242 17.65 -4.82 9.17
CA PHE A 242 16.61 -4.05 8.50
C PHE A 242 15.64 -4.94 7.72
N VAL A 243 16.17 -5.77 6.81
CA VAL A 243 15.35 -6.69 6.00
C VAL A 243 14.53 -7.66 6.87
N LYS A 244 15.05 -8.07 8.03
CA LYS A 244 14.36 -8.97 8.97
C LYS A 244 13.44 -8.26 9.97
N GLY A 245 13.33 -6.93 9.92
CA GLY A 245 12.56 -6.15 10.89
C GLY A 245 13.16 -6.06 12.30
N LYS A 246 14.43 -6.46 12.47
CA LYS A 246 15.15 -6.42 13.75
C LYS A 246 15.89 -5.09 14.01
N HIS A 247 15.64 -4.10 13.20
CA HIS A 247 16.17 -2.73 13.37
C HIS A 247 15.39 -1.95 14.42
N MET A 248 14.15 -2.35 14.74
CA MET A 248 13.32 -1.69 15.77
C MET A 248 14.01 -1.58 17.13
N ASP A 249 14.81 -2.59 17.51
CA ASP A 249 15.53 -2.63 18.77
C ASP A 249 16.94 -1.97 18.70
N MET A 250 17.24 -1.29 17.60
CA MET A 250 18.55 -0.64 17.44
C MET A 250 18.51 0.79 17.98
N PRO A 251 19.61 1.27 18.62
CA PRO A 251 19.69 2.63 19.17
C PRO A 251 19.52 3.74 18.14
N ILE A 252 19.69 3.43 16.82
CA ILE A 252 19.50 4.36 15.72
C ILE A 252 18.04 4.47 15.27
N THR A 253 17.14 3.67 15.82
CA THR A 253 15.73 3.65 15.46
C THR A 253 14.91 4.27 16.59
N THR A 254 14.13 5.28 16.22
CA THR A 254 13.10 5.85 17.10
C THR A 254 11.75 5.47 16.55
N HIS A 255 10.85 5.01 17.40
CA HIS A 255 9.50 4.62 17.05
C HIS A 255 8.49 5.44 17.85
N PHE A 256 7.50 5.98 17.15
CA PHE A 256 6.35 6.66 17.75
C PHE A 256 5.07 6.01 17.25
N ARG A 257 4.04 6.02 18.08
CA ARG A 257 2.70 5.65 17.71
C ARG A 257 1.78 6.85 17.94
N CYS A 258 1.08 7.31 16.90
CA CYS A 258 0.35 8.56 16.91
C CYS A 258 -0.89 8.50 16.01
N LYS A 259 -1.68 9.57 16.01
CA LYS A 259 -2.80 9.74 15.08
C LYS A 259 -2.49 10.70 13.95
N LYS A 260 -1.57 11.62 14.18
CA LYS A 260 -1.11 12.62 13.21
C LYS A 260 0.39 12.75 13.28
N VAL A 261 1.00 13.03 12.15
CA VAL A 261 2.41 13.42 12.07
C VAL A 261 2.60 14.42 10.95
N HIS A 262 3.29 15.51 11.28
CA HIS A 262 3.78 16.48 10.30
C HIS A 262 5.28 16.32 10.13
N ILE A 263 5.76 16.24 8.89
CA ILE A 263 7.16 16.04 8.55
C ILE A 263 7.58 17.09 7.52
N GLU A 264 8.54 17.91 7.90
CA GLU A 264 9.30 18.76 6.97
C GLU A 264 10.58 18.01 6.60
N SER A 265 10.82 17.76 5.33
CA SER A 265 12.01 17.05 4.84
C SER A 265 12.60 17.78 3.64
N ASP A 266 13.94 17.71 3.49
CA ASP A 266 14.66 18.16 2.31
C ASP A 266 14.64 17.14 1.15
N ALA A 267 14.00 16.00 1.34
CA ALA A 267 13.84 14.95 0.32
C ALA A 267 12.38 14.82 -0.15
N ASP A 268 12.20 14.30 -1.36
CA ASP A 268 10.88 13.90 -1.88
C ASP A 268 10.24 12.85 -0.97
N ILE A 269 8.95 12.61 -1.16
CA ILE A 269 8.20 11.59 -0.41
C ILE A 269 7.70 10.49 -1.33
N GLU A 270 7.50 9.30 -0.77
CA GLU A 270 6.84 8.20 -1.45
C GLU A 270 5.58 7.78 -0.68
N LEU A 271 4.57 7.30 -1.41
CA LEU A 271 3.34 6.72 -0.88
C LEU A 271 3.09 5.40 -1.60
N ASP A 272 3.09 4.28 -0.86
CA ASP A 272 2.86 2.94 -1.43
C ASP A 272 3.78 2.59 -2.62
N GLY A 273 4.97 3.18 -2.68
CA GLY A 273 5.95 3.00 -3.75
C GLY A 273 5.83 3.99 -4.93
N GLU A 274 4.95 5.00 -4.86
CA GLU A 274 4.84 6.08 -5.83
C GLU A 274 5.48 7.36 -5.30
N ILE A 275 6.40 7.96 -6.08
CA ILE A 275 7.15 9.16 -5.67
C ILE A 275 6.35 10.43 -5.97
N TYR A 276 6.23 11.29 -4.98
CA TYR A 276 5.58 12.59 -5.06
C TYR A 276 6.56 13.71 -4.76
N LYS A 277 6.59 14.70 -5.65
CA LYS A 277 7.40 15.92 -5.48
C LYS A 277 6.53 17.05 -4.95
N ASN A 278 7.06 17.83 -4.04
CA ASN A 278 6.40 19.02 -3.47
C ASN A 278 5.02 18.70 -2.82
N LEU A 279 4.80 17.50 -2.33
CA LEU A 279 3.63 17.17 -1.54
C LEU A 279 3.91 17.48 -0.07
N SER A 280 2.97 18.15 0.62
CA SER A 280 3.05 18.32 2.08
C SER A 280 2.96 16.97 2.75
N PHE A 281 3.86 16.70 3.71
CA PHE A 281 3.91 15.43 4.41
C PHE A 281 3.15 15.51 5.76
N ASP A 282 1.90 15.96 5.65
CA ASP A 282 0.93 15.97 6.74
C ASP A 282 0.14 14.66 6.69
N CYS A 283 0.39 13.78 7.64
CA CYS A 283 -0.23 12.47 7.72
C CYS A 283 -1.26 12.43 8.85
N GLU A 284 -2.42 11.91 8.57
CA GLU A 284 -3.47 11.63 9.55
C GLU A 284 -4.06 10.23 9.30
N ILE A 285 -4.21 9.43 10.37
CA ILE A 285 -4.91 8.15 10.24
C ILE A 285 -6.41 8.41 10.08
N VAL A 286 -7.03 7.70 9.14
CA VAL A 286 -8.48 7.62 9.00
C VAL A 286 -8.93 6.24 9.47
N PRO A 287 -9.34 6.12 10.73
CA PRO A 287 -9.71 4.84 11.31
C PRO A 287 -10.94 4.26 10.62
N ASN A 288 -10.92 2.96 10.33
CA ASN A 288 -12.03 2.26 9.68
C ASN A 288 -12.51 2.93 8.37
N GLY A 289 -11.60 3.64 7.70
CA GLY A 289 -11.92 4.48 6.55
C GLY A 289 -12.11 3.74 5.22
N LEU A 290 -11.77 2.45 5.16
CA LEU A 290 -11.93 1.62 3.96
C LEU A 290 -12.54 0.26 4.31
N THR A 291 -13.61 -0.12 3.62
CA THR A 291 -14.18 -1.46 3.70
C THR A 291 -13.50 -2.36 2.66
N ILE A 292 -12.96 -3.49 3.08
CA ILE A 292 -12.30 -4.46 2.19
C ILE A 292 -12.89 -5.86 2.37
N TYR A 293 -12.86 -6.65 1.28
CA TYR A 293 -13.09 -8.09 1.39
C TYR A 293 -11.94 -8.75 2.17
N THR A 294 -12.24 -9.85 2.86
CA THR A 294 -11.28 -10.55 3.73
C THR A 294 -11.42 -12.06 3.55
N PRO A 295 -10.37 -12.85 3.76
CA PRO A 295 -10.44 -14.31 3.79
C PRO A 295 -11.40 -14.87 4.82
#